data_2288ddd6d4c82e6e44267cf5c5fbd318
#
_entry.id   2288ddd6d4c82e6e44267cf5c5fbd318
#
_cell.length_a   1.000
_cell.length_b   1.000
_cell.length_c   1.000
_cell.angle_alpha   90.00
_cell.angle_beta   90.00
_cell.angle_gamma   90.00
#
_symmetry.space_group_name_H-M   'P 1'
#
loop_
_entity.id
_entity.type
_entity.pdbx_description
1 polymer ?
#
loop_
_entity_poly.entity_id
_entity_poly.type
_entity_poly.pdbx_seq_one_letter_code
_entity_poly.pdbx_strand_id
1 'polypeptide(L)'
;MYPQGKSEGLKGEFDNTADKTDDDIMTKMLEQYAGVVGEEIIGHLRQLAEPLNGMRVVHINSTREGGGVAEILHRLIPLKKELGLNAIWEVVSGDAPFYQCTKKMHNAIQGDREDISEELYAHYELINAQNHERLEPVLSEADVVIIHDPQPAALLKHYPERKGKWIWRCHVDASNPHRPVWRYLRKHVIGYDAAIYSLPAFAQPMDKPLYIVPPSIDPLSEKNVSLPDEEIERVRATYDIDPERPVICQVSRFDRFKDPVGVIEAYRLAKKFHPDLQLILAGGGAADDPEGEEVFKEVETAAADDPDVHLLMLPPDAHRTINALQRIADIVLQKSLKEGFGLTVTEALWKGKPVIGGNVGGIRIQVVNHTTGFLVSSPEGAALRIRYLLTHSKRMAAMSRNAKAFVTENYLLTRHLREYLALMVAIISGSRNRIELTRGS
;
A
#
# COMPACT_ATOMS: atom_id res chain seq x y z
N MET A 1 -28.42 -24.43 -53.18
CA MET A 1 -28.35 -23.46 -54.24
C MET A 1 -28.17 -22.10 -53.64
N TYR A 2 -26.98 -21.59 -53.68
CA TYR A 2 -26.64 -20.21 -53.32
C TYR A 2 -26.45 -19.41 -54.58
N PRO A 3 -26.84 -18.14 -54.65
CA PRO A 3 -26.33 -17.22 -55.65
C PRO A 3 -25.25 -16.32 -55.06
N GLN A 4 -24.15 -16.20 -55.77
CA GLN A 4 -23.06 -15.27 -55.58
C GLN A 4 -23.53 -13.84 -55.92
N GLY A 5 -23.23 -12.88 -55.03
CA GLY A 5 -23.37 -11.45 -55.24
C GLY A 5 -22.01 -10.74 -55.10
N LYS A 6 -21.71 -9.89 -56.06
CA LYS A 6 -20.43 -9.21 -56.30
C LYS A 6 -20.03 -8.23 -55.21
N SER A 7 -18.73 -8.20 -54.92
CA SER A 7 -18.04 -7.18 -54.17
C SER A 7 -17.91 -5.87 -54.94
N GLU A 8 -18.43 -4.77 -54.39
CA GLU A 8 -17.98 -3.41 -54.77
C GLU A 8 -17.24 -2.81 -53.55
N GLY A 9 -16.03 -2.36 -53.83
CA GLY A 9 -15.11 -1.82 -52.83
C GLY A 9 -15.53 -0.41 -52.39
N LEU A 10 -15.59 -0.22 -51.12
CA LEU A 10 -15.54 1.10 -50.46
C LEU A 10 -14.15 1.25 -49.85
N LYS A 11 -13.33 2.12 -50.42
CA LYS A 11 -12.12 2.66 -49.80
C LYS A 11 -12.58 3.58 -48.66
N GLY A 12 -12.53 3.08 -47.42
CA GLY A 12 -12.60 3.90 -46.23
C GLY A 12 -11.20 4.44 -45.96
N GLU A 13 -11.09 5.76 -45.90
CA GLU A 13 -9.93 6.48 -45.37
C GLU A 13 -9.64 5.98 -43.99
N PHE A 14 -8.47 5.40 -43.79
CA PHE A 14 -7.92 5.16 -42.42
C PHE A 14 -7.60 6.52 -41.83
N ASP A 15 -8.44 6.95 -40.92
CA ASP A 15 -8.18 8.06 -40.03
C ASP A 15 -6.95 7.73 -39.17
N ASN A 16 -5.88 8.45 -39.47
CA ASN A 16 -4.58 8.34 -38.82
C ASN A 16 -4.68 9.04 -37.43
N THR A 17 -5.45 8.44 -36.50
CA THR A 17 -5.37 8.84 -35.12
C THR A 17 -4.01 8.40 -34.59
N ALA A 18 -3.12 9.38 -34.53
CA ALA A 18 -1.75 9.27 -34.08
C ALA A 18 -1.64 8.38 -32.85
N ASP A 19 -0.81 7.36 -33.00
CA ASP A 19 -0.15 6.62 -31.92
C ASP A 19 0.46 7.67 -30.96
N LYS A 20 -0.25 7.98 -29.87
CA LYS A 20 0.35 8.74 -28.78
C LYS A 20 1.41 7.83 -28.22
N THR A 21 2.66 8.16 -28.47
CA THR A 21 3.79 7.40 -27.97
C THR A 21 3.74 7.35 -26.44
N ASP A 22 4.19 6.24 -25.86
CA ASP A 22 4.31 6.07 -24.40
C ASP A 22 5.00 7.27 -23.73
N ASP A 23 5.89 7.97 -24.44
CA ASP A 23 6.56 9.18 -24.00
C ASP A 23 5.60 10.39 -23.79
N ASP A 24 4.58 10.58 -24.64
CA ASP A 24 3.59 11.67 -24.47
C ASP A 24 2.64 11.42 -23.29
N ILE A 25 2.39 10.15 -22.96
CA ILE A 25 1.59 9.76 -21.79
C ILE A 25 2.43 9.93 -20.50
N MET A 26 3.72 9.64 -20.57
CA MET A 26 4.64 9.75 -19.42
C MET A 26 4.89 11.20 -18.98
N THR A 27 5.02 12.13 -19.92
CA THR A 27 5.31 13.55 -19.62
C THR A 27 4.19 14.28 -18.87
N LYS A 28 3.03 13.66 -18.72
CA LYS A 28 1.86 14.25 -18.04
C LYS A 28 1.61 13.75 -16.63
N MET A 29 2.33 12.74 -16.15
CA MET A 29 2.03 12.15 -14.85
C MET A 29 2.42 13.10 -13.71
N LEU A 30 3.62 13.68 -13.72
CA LEU A 30 4.05 14.65 -12.71
C LEU A 30 3.14 15.88 -12.66
N GLU A 31 2.62 16.35 -13.81
CA GLU A 31 1.66 17.44 -13.86
C GLU A 31 0.34 17.10 -13.14
N GLN A 32 -0.14 15.87 -13.26
CA GLN A 32 -1.33 15.43 -12.52
C GLN A 32 -1.08 15.45 -11.00
N TYR A 33 0.10 15.03 -10.57
CA TYR A 33 0.47 15.12 -9.15
C TYR A 33 0.66 16.59 -8.71
N ALA A 34 1.17 17.49 -9.57
CA ALA A 34 1.26 18.91 -9.27
C ALA A 34 -0.10 19.51 -8.89
N GLY A 35 -1.15 19.10 -9.59
CA GLY A 35 -2.53 19.50 -9.25
C GLY A 35 -2.99 19.09 -7.85
N VAL A 36 -2.35 18.08 -7.23
CA VAL A 36 -2.69 17.56 -5.90
C VAL A 36 -1.80 18.14 -4.80
N VAL A 37 -0.48 18.19 -5.04
CA VAL A 37 0.53 18.54 -4.01
C VAL A 37 1.18 19.92 -4.23
N GLY A 38 0.93 20.55 -5.36
CA GLY A 38 1.52 21.83 -5.76
C GLY A 38 2.84 21.67 -6.53
N GLU A 39 3.13 22.68 -7.37
CA GLU A 39 4.35 22.73 -8.21
C GLU A 39 5.65 22.75 -7.40
N GLU A 40 5.63 23.32 -6.20
CA GLU A 40 6.80 23.36 -5.32
C GLU A 40 7.30 21.94 -4.98
N ILE A 41 6.39 21.02 -4.64
CA ILE A 41 6.75 19.64 -4.33
C ILE A 41 7.33 18.93 -5.57
N ILE A 42 6.74 19.17 -6.74
CA ILE A 42 7.26 18.61 -8.00
C ILE A 42 8.65 19.20 -8.33
N GLY A 43 8.84 20.51 -8.11
CA GLY A 43 10.14 21.16 -8.24
C GLY A 43 11.22 20.51 -7.36
N HIS A 44 10.89 20.21 -6.09
CA HIS A 44 11.80 19.50 -5.18
C HIS A 44 12.10 18.08 -5.67
N LEU A 45 11.12 17.36 -6.23
CA LEU A 45 11.38 16.02 -6.80
C LEU A 45 12.35 16.09 -7.98
N ARG A 46 12.18 17.05 -8.89
CA ARG A 46 13.11 17.27 -10.02
C ARG A 46 14.52 17.60 -9.54
N GLN A 47 14.64 18.48 -8.55
CA GLN A 47 15.94 18.83 -7.94
C GLN A 47 16.63 17.61 -7.31
N LEU A 48 15.91 16.77 -6.58
CA LEU A 48 16.46 15.56 -5.98
C LEU A 48 16.84 14.50 -7.03
N ALA A 49 16.15 14.48 -8.16
CA ALA A 49 16.42 13.53 -9.24
C ALA A 49 17.61 13.94 -10.13
N GLU A 50 17.97 15.24 -10.16
CA GLU A 50 19.04 15.75 -11.02
C GLU A 50 20.38 15.01 -10.88
N PRO A 51 20.92 14.74 -9.66
CA PRO A 51 22.15 13.97 -9.48
C PRO A 51 22.01 12.48 -9.84
N LEU A 52 20.79 11.99 -10.05
CA LEU A 52 20.47 10.60 -10.38
C LEU A 52 20.11 10.43 -11.87
N ASN A 53 20.19 11.51 -12.67
CA ASN A 53 19.77 11.48 -14.06
C ASN A 53 20.56 10.43 -14.88
N GLY A 54 19.85 9.64 -15.67
CA GLY A 54 20.41 8.55 -16.48
C GLY A 54 20.80 7.28 -15.70
N MET A 55 20.77 7.31 -14.36
CA MET A 55 21.13 6.13 -13.55
C MET A 55 20.13 4.99 -13.76
N ARG A 56 20.70 3.78 -13.91
CA ARG A 56 19.91 2.54 -14.00
C ARG A 56 19.53 2.06 -12.62
N VAL A 57 18.22 2.18 -12.31
CA VAL A 57 17.64 1.77 -11.02
C VAL A 57 16.71 0.58 -11.26
N VAL A 58 17.06 -0.57 -10.69
CA VAL A 58 16.29 -1.82 -10.88
C VAL A 58 15.55 -2.18 -9.60
N HIS A 59 14.24 -2.37 -9.71
CA HIS A 59 13.40 -2.93 -8.65
C HIS A 59 13.09 -4.39 -8.94
N ILE A 60 13.19 -5.26 -7.94
CA ILE A 60 12.87 -6.69 -8.06
C ILE A 60 11.93 -7.10 -6.94
N ASN A 61 10.79 -7.67 -7.29
CA ASN A 61 9.84 -8.29 -6.37
C ASN A 61 9.36 -9.65 -6.90
N SER A 62 8.31 -10.23 -6.30
CA SER A 62 7.81 -11.56 -6.65
C SER A 62 6.64 -11.57 -7.63
N THR A 63 5.99 -10.43 -7.91
CA THR A 63 4.80 -10.38 -8.79
C THR A 63 4.62 -9.00 -9.39
N ARG A 64 4.05 -8.94 -10.60
CA ARG A 64 3.59 -7.70 -11.21
C ARG A 64 2.15 -7.34 -10.83
N GLU A 65 1.38 -8.29 -10.37
CA GLU A 65 -0.04 -8.13 -10.08
C GLU A 65 -0.33 -8.53 -8.64
N GLY A 66 -1.29 -7.85 -8.02
CA GLY A 66 -1.71 -8.11 -6.66
C GLY A 66 -0.72 -7.62 -5.60
N GLY A 67 -1.26 -7.19 -4.49
CA GLY A 67 -0.50 -6.72 -3.33
C GLY A 67 0.05 -5.30 -3.43
N GLY A 68 0.28 -4.70 -2.27
CA GLY A 68 0.66 -3.29 -2.14
C GLY A 68 2.00 -2.92 -2.77
N VAL A 69 2.96 -3.86 -2.89
CA VAL A 69 4.27 -3.58 -3.50
C VAL A 69 4.13 -3.38 -5.00
N ALA A 70 3.38 -4.26 -5.69
CA ALA A 70 3.13 -4.13 -7.13
C ALA A 70 2.34 -2.84 -7.42
N GLU A 71 1.30 -2.54 -6.63
CA GLU A 71 0.49 -1.33 -6.75
C GLU A 71 1.35 -0.05 -6.68
N ILE A 72 2.29 0.01 -5.74
CA ILE A 72 3.23 1.14 -5.61
C ILE A 72 4.19 1.19 -6.81
N LEU A 73 4.76 0.06 -7.23
CA LEU A 73 5.75 0.02 -8.31
C LEU A 73 5.16 0.40 -9.66
N HIS A 74 3.89 0.07 -9.93
CA HIS A 74 3.19 0.51 -11.14
C HIS A 74 3.18 2.04 -11.33
N ARG A 75 3.25 2.79 -10.23
CA ARG A 75 3.31 4.26 -10.25
C ARG A 75 4.73 4.80 -10.06
N LEU A 76 5.52 4.20 -9.18
CA LEU A 76 6.88 4.66 -8.89
C LEU A 76 7.82 4.54 -10.10
N ILE A 77 7.70 3.48 -10.89
CA ILE A 77 8.60 3.25 -12.04
C ILE A 77 8.39 4.31 -13.13
N PRO A 78 7.17 4.58 -13.63
CA PRO A 78 6.95 5.66 -14.58
C PRO A 78 7.39 7.04 -14.05
N LEU A 79 7.07 7.36 -12.80
CA LEU A 79 7.48 8.64 -12.19
C LEU A 79 8.99 8.81 -12.12
N LYS A 80 9.74 7.74 -11.80
CA LYS A 80 11.21 7.77 -11.85
C LYS A 80 11.74 8.00 -13.26
N LYS A 81 11.12 7.38 -14.27
CA LYS A 81 11.50 7.58 -15.67
C LYS A 81 11.25 9.02 -16.11
N GLU A 82 10.09 9.59 -15.77
CA GLU A 82 9.75 10.99 -16.07
C GLU A 82 10.71 12.00 -15.38
N LEU A 83 11.29 11.60 -14.25
CA LEU A 83 12.34 12.35 -13.54
C LEU A 83 13.76 12.11 -14.12
N GLY A 84 13.90 11.39 -15.22
CA GLY A 84 15.18 11.19 -15.92
C GLY A 84 15.98 9.96 -15.46
N LEU A 85 15.46 9.10 -14.57
CA LEU A 85 16.13 7.87 -14.18
C LEU A 85 15.80 6.74 -15.18
N ASN A 86 16.76 5.88 -15.47
CA ASN A 86 16.52 4.63 -16.20
C ASN A 86 15.97 3.57 -15.23
N ALA A 87 14.69 3.71 -14.85
CA ALA A 87 14.05 2.83 -13.88
C ALA A 87 13.48 1.57 -14.55
N ILE A 88 13.84 0.41 -14.02
CA ILE A 88 13.44 -0.91 -14.51
C ILE A 88 12.75 -1.67 -13.38
N TRP A 89 11.73 -2.43 -13.72
CA TRP A 89 11.05 -3.32 -12.79
C TRP A 89 11.05 -4.74 -13.33
N GLU A 90 11.66 -5.65 -12.58
CA GLU A 90 11.72 -7.07 -12.86
C GLU A 90 11.05 -7.87 -11.75
N VAL A 91 10.63 -9.10 -12.07
CA VAL A 91 10.06 -10.04 -11.10
C VAL A 91 10.84 -11.35 -11.13
N VAL A 92 10.97 -11.99 -9.96
CA VAL A 92 11.49 -13.35 -9.90
C VAL A 92 10.44 -14.35 -10.39
N SER A 93 10.90 -15.35 -11.13
CA SER A 93 10.09 -16.51 -11.48
C SER A 93 10.33 -17.60 -10.43
N GLY A 94 9.26 -18.31 -10.05
CA GLY A 94 9.34 -19.41 -9.11
C GLY A 94 8.26 -20.45 -9.38
N ASP A 95 8.40 -21.61 -8.78
CA ASP A 95 7.44 -22.69 -8.79
C ASP A 95 6.71 -22.82 -7.43
N ALA A 96 5.80 -23.77 -7.30
CA ALA A 96 5.01 -23.95 -6.09
C ALA A 96 5.87 -24.19 -4.82
N PRO A 97 6.93 -25.02 -4.82
CA PRO A 97 7.82 -25.17 -3.67
C PRO A 97 8.55 -23.88 -3.28
N PHE A 98 8.99 -23.09 -4.27
CA PHE A 98 9.60 -21.79 -4.01
C PHE A 98 8.64 -20.83 -3.32
N TYR A 99 7.42 -20.70 -3.82
CA TYR A 99 6.41 -19.83 -3.20
C TYR A 99 5.94 -20.37 -1.85
N GLN A 100 5.89 -21.67 -1.65
CA GLN A 100 5.64 -22.28 -0.33
C GLN A 100 6.72 -21.88 0.68
N CYS A 101 8.00 -22.02 0.31
CA CYS A 101 9.13 -21.60 1.15
C CYS A 101 9.04 -20.13 1.52
N THR A 102 8.86 -19.26 0.52
CA THR A 102 8.87 -17.81 0.74
C THR A 102 7.63 -17.30 1.47
N LYS A 103 6.47 -17.96 1.33
CA LYS A 103 5.27 -17.70 2.16
C LYS A 103 5.55 -18.02 3.63
N LYS A 104 6.15 -19.16 3.91
CA LYS A 104 6.58 -19.53 5.28
C LYS A 104 7.61 -18.52 5.82
N MET A 105 8.57 -18.09 5.01
CA MET A 105 9.51 -17.03 5.42
C MET A 105 8.77 -15.73 5.77
N HIS A 106 7.80 -15.32 4.96
CA HIS A 106 6.99 -14.13 5.19
C HIS A 106 6.24 -14.21 6.52
N ASN A 107 5.53 -15.31 6.78
CA ASN A 107 4.82 -15.56 8.03
C ASN A 107 5.79 -15.54 9.23
N ALA A 108 6.94 -16.21 9.09
CA ALA A 108 7.96 -16.28 10.13
C ALA A 108 8.56 -14.91 10.46
N ILE A 109 8.73 -14.02 9.47
CA ILE A 109 9.17 -12.63 9.69
C ILE A 109 8.14 -11.90 10.54
N GLN A 110 6.84 -12.17 10.37
CA GLN A 110 5.75 -11.59 11.17
C GLN A 110 5.58 -12.21 12.57
N GLY A 111 6.39 -13.21 12.90
CA GLY A 111 6.43 -13.83 14.23
C GLY A 111 5.76 -15.20 14.32
N ASP A 112 5.20 -15.73 13.24
CA ASP A 112 4.61 -17.05 13.24
C ASP A 112 5.70 -18.13 13.34
N ARG A 113 5.43 -19.19 14.08
CA ARG A 113 6.34 -20.33 14.21
C ARG A 113 6.21 -21.20 12.96
N GLU A 114 7.17 -21.06 12.06
CA GLU A 114 7.24 -21.82 10.82
C GLU A 114 8.42 -22.80 10.86
N ASP A 115 8.18 -24.02 10.40
CA ASP A 115 9.22 -24.99 10.13
C ASP A 115 9.45 -25.08 8.62
N ILE A 116 10.67 -24.81 8.19
CA ILE A 116 11.09 -24.82 6.79
C ILE A 116 12.21 -25.84 6.66
N SER A 117 11.97 -26.90 5.88
CA SER A 117 12.95 -27.96 5.70
C SER A 117 14.19 -27.51 4.93
N GLU A 118 15.30 -28.21 5.09
CA GLU A 118 16.55 -27.95 4.35
C GLU A 118 16.35 -28.08 2.83
N GLU A 119 15.46 -28.97 2.40
CA GLU A 119 15.13 -29.15 0.97
C GLU A 119 14.43 -27.90 0.41
N LEU A 120 13.50 -27.30 1.17
CA LEU A 120 12.84 -26.06 0.76
C LEU A 120 13.82 -24.88 0.72
N TYR A 121 14.75 -24.79 1.67
CA TYR A 121 15.81 -23.79 1.62
C TYR A 121 16.73 -23.98 0.43
N ALA A 122 17.16 -25.22 0.15
CA ALA A 122 17.99 -25.53 -1.00
C ALA A 122 17.27 -25.18 -2.31
N HIS A 123 15.97 -25.48 -2.40
CA HIS A 123 15.15 -25.13 -3.56
C HIS A 123 15.00 -23.60 -3.72
N TYR A 124 14.79 -22.86 -2.63
CA TYR A 124 14.77 -21.39 -2.65
C TYR A 124 16.08 -20.82 -3.20
N GLU A 125 17.24 -21.35 -2.80
CA GLU A 125 18.54 -20.93 -3.31
C GLU A 125 18.72 -21.30 -4.79
N LEU A 126 18.28 -22.48 -5.22
CA LEU A 126 18.31 -22.92 -6.62
C LEU A 126 17.49 -21.99 -7.52
N ILE A 127 16.27 -21.67 -7.14
CA ILE A 127 15.41 -20.76 -7.91
C ILE A 127 16.02 -19.34 -7.98
N ASN A 128 16.64 -18.85 -6.91
CA ASN A 128 17.36 -17.57 -6.95
C ASN A 128 18.60 -17.63 -7.88
N ALA A 129 19.30 -18.76 -7.96
CA ALA A 129 20.38 -18.94 -8.92
C ALA A 129 19.91 -18.92 -10.38
N GLN A 130 18.77 -19.58 -10.67
CA GLN A 130 18.14 -19.53 -11.99
C GLN A 130 17.67 -18.11 -12.37
N ASN A 131 17.11 -17.38 -11.41
CA ASN A 131 16.73 -15.98 -11.61
C ASN A 131 17.95 -15.08 -11.82
N HIS A 132 19.08 -15.37 -11.16
CA HIS A 132 20.35 -14.67 -11.42
C HIS A 132 20.74 -14.78 -12.90
N GLU A 133 20.78 -15.99 -13.47
CA GLU A 133 21.12 -16.19 -14.89
C GLU A 133 20.22 -15.38 -15.83
N ARG A 134 18.91 -15.37 -15.55
CA ARG A 134 17.93 -14.62 -16.35
C ARG A 134 18.04 -13.11 -16.22
N LEU A 135 18.32 -12.63 -15.01
CA LEU A 135 18.36 -11.19 -14.67
C LEU A 135 19.73 -10.55 -14.82
N GLU A 136 20.76 -11.35 -15.07
CA GLU A 136 22.15 -10.90 -15.17
C GLU A 136 22.31 -9.70 -16.14
N PRO A 137 21.73 -9.69 -17.38
CA PRO A 137 21.90 -8.57 -18.31
C PRO A 137 21.35 -7.23 -17.80
N VAL A 138 20.40 -7.28 -16.86
CA VAL A 138 19.78 -6.09 -16.25
C VAL A 138 20.52 -5.67 -15.00
N LEU A 139 20.95 -6.62 -14.18
CA LEU A 139 21.50 -6.38 -12.84
C LEU A 139 22.98 -6.06 -12.83
N SER A 140 23.77 -6.62 -13.76
CA SER A 140 25.21 -6.36 -13.86
C SER A 140 25.54 -4.89 -14.15
N GLU A 141 24.67 -4.21 -14.89
CA GLU A 141 24.83 -2.81 -15.30
C GLU A 141 24.04 -1.83 -14.42
N ALA A 142 23.39 -2.30 -13.35
CA ALA A 142 22.58 -1.46 -12.49
C ALA A 142 23.43 -0.61 -11.55
N ASP A 143 23.15 0.69 -11.46
CA ASP A 143 23.73 1.60 -10.47
C ASP A 143 23.12 1.40 -9.09
N VAL A 144 21.80 1.14 -9.04
CA VAL A 144 21.06 0.84 -7.81
C VAL A 144 20.11 -0.33 -8.04
N VAL A 145 20.16 -1.32 -7.16
CA VAL A 145 19.21 -2.45 -7.15
C VAL A 145 18.42 -2.43 -5.84
N ILE A 146 17.09 -2.47 -5.93
CA ILE A 146 16.19 -2.51 -4.78
C ILE A 146 15.45 -3.84 -4.79
N ILE A 147 15.77 -4.67 -3.84
CA ILE A 147 15.21 -6.02 -3.66
C ILE A 147 14.09 -5.95 -2.65
N HIS A 148 12.89 -6.35 -3.05
CA HIS A 148 11.69 -6.30 -2.21
C HIS A 148 11.40 -7.66 -1.56
N ASP A 149 11.35 -7.67 -0.23
CA ASP A 149 10.95 -8.79 0.62
C ASP A 149 11.87 -10.02 0.56
N PRO A 150 11.52 -11.18 1.13
CA PRO A 150 12.40 -12.33 1.21
C PRO A 150 12.56 -13.10 -0.12
N GLN A 151 11.60 -13.00 -1.06
CA GLN A 151 11.60 -13.86 -2.24
C GLN A 151 12.89 -13.71 -3.07
N PRO A 152 13.32 -12.50 -3.49
CA PRO A 152 14.55 -12.31 -4.25
C PRO A 152 15.79 -12.04 -3.37
N ALA A 153 15.69 -12.17 -2.04
CA ALA A 153 16.77 -11.72 -1.15
C ALA A 153 18.09 -12.44 -1.33
N ALA A 154 18.08 -13.70 -1.81
CA ALA A 154 19.31 -14.47 -2.05
C ALA A 154 20.02 -14.12 -3.37
N LEU A 155 19.42 -13.30 -4.26
CA LEU A 155 20.05 -12.89 -5.52
C LEU A 155 21.42 -12.24 -5.32
N LEU A 156 21.61 -11.42 -4.29
CA LEU A 156 22.86 -10.73 -4.02
C LEU A 156 24.07 -11.67 -3.92
N LYS A 157 23.88 -12.91 -3.46
CA LYS A 157 24.91 -13.93 -3.33
C LYS A 157 25.67 -14.20 -4.65
N HIS A 158 24.99 -14.00 -5.77
CA HIS A 158 25.51 -14.27 -7.11
C HIS A 158 26.22 -13.05 -7.75
N TYR A 159 26.26 -11.91 -7.05
CA TYR A 159 26.88 -10.66 -7.53
C TYR A 159 27.99 -10.16 -6.59
N PRO A 160 29.07 -10.96 -6.33
CA PRO A 160 30.15 -10.55 -5.43
C PRO A 160 30.92 -9.33 -5.95
N GLU A 161 31.07 -9.20 -7.27
CA GLU A 161 31.83 -8.14 -7.95
C GLU A 161 30.92 -7.01 -8.48
N ARG A 162 29.71 -6.85 -7.91
CA ARG A 162 28.76 -5.81 -8.34
C ARG A 162 29.34 -4.40 -8.24
N LYS A 163 29.08 -3.57 -9.23
CA LYS A 163 29.47 -2.15 -9.25
C LYS A 163 28.47 -1.27 -8.52
N GLY A 164 27.18 -1.58 -8.66
CA GLY A 164 26.07 -0.80 -8.11
C GLY A 164 25.79 -1.06 -6.63
N LYS A 165 24.96 -0.23 -6.06
CA LYS A 165 24.48 -0.31 -4.67
C LYS A 165 23.22 -1.16 -4.57
N TRP A 166 23.21 -2.11 -3.67
CA TRP A 166 22.10 -3.02 -3.46
C TRP A 166 21.40 -2.74 -2.13
N ILE A 167 20.08 -2.54 -2.18
CA ILE A 167 19.25 -2.16 -1.05
C ILE A 167 18.19 -3.24 -0.84
N TRP A 168 18.07 -3.75 0.36
CA TRP A 168 16.99 -4.66 0.71
C TRP A 168 15.82 -3.89 1.32
N ARG A 169 14.62 -4.01 0.74
CA ARG A 169 13.38 -3.41 1.23
C ARG A 169 12.51 -4.48 1.88
N CYS A 170 12.32 -4.41 3.18
CA CYS A 170 11.39 -5.25 3.92
C CYS A 170 10.06 -4.50 4.11
N HIS A 171 8.99 -5.01 3.51
CA HIS A 171 7.66 -4.46 3.69
C HIS A 171 6.91 -5.08 4.88
N VAL A 172 7.42 -6.18 5.39
CA VAL A 172 6.82 -6.99 6.44
C VAL A 172 7.19 -6.46 7.82
N ASP A 173 6.31 -6.63 8.80
CA ASP A 173 6.64 -6.40 10.22
C ASP A 173 7.65 -7.44 10.70
N ALA A 174 8.89 -7.02 10.86
CA ALA A 174 9.97 -7.87 11.38
C ALA A 174 10.33 -7.54 12.85
N SER A 175 9.42 -6.96 13.62
CA SER A 175 9.67 -6.57 15.03
C SER A 175 10.00 -7.75 15.92
N ASN A 176 9.36 -8.90 15.69
CA ASN A 176 9.55 -10.12 16.50
C ASN A 176 9.56 -11.39 15.63
N PRO A 177 10.54 -11.53 14.73
CA PRO A 177 10.54 -12.63 13.77
C PRO A 177 10.87 -13.97 14.44
N HIS A 178 10.37 -15.07 13.87
CA HIS A 178 10.78 -16.42 14.26
C HIS A 178 12.28 -16.60 14.05
N ARG A 179 13.02 -16.71 15.13
CA ARG A 179 14.50 -16.62 15.16
C ARG A 179 15.23 -17.58 14.21
N PRO A 180 14.84 -18.88 14.06
CA PRO A 180 15.52 -19.78 13.12
C PRO A 180 15.45 -19.26 11.68
N VAL A 181 14.25 -18.90 11.22
CA VAL A 181 14.01 -18.40 9.85
C VAL A 181 14.68 -17.04 9.64
N TRP A 182 14.59 -16.14 10.63
CA TRP A 182 15.29 -14.86 10.55
C TRP A 182 16.81 -15.03 10.46
N ARG A 183 17.39 -15.97 11.20
CA ARG A 183 18.83 -16.28 11.14
C ARG A 183 19.22 -16.75 9.75
N TYR A 184 18.39 -17.55 9.10
CA TYR A 184 18.63 -17.99 7.71
C TYR A 184 18.56 -16.79 6.75
N LEU A 185 17.47 -16.02 6.75
CA LEU A 185 17.31 -14.88 5.86
C LEU A 185 18.39 -13.81 6.07
N ARG A 186 18.79 -13.59 7.32
CA ARG A 186 19.84 -12.61 7.67
C ARG A 186 21.18 -12.89 6.97
N LYS A 187 21.51 -14.16 6.68
CA LYS A 187 22.73 -14.53 5.93
C LYS A 187 22.73 -13.91 4.53
N HIS A 188 21.55 -13.81 3.90
CA HIS A 188 21.40 -13.22 2.58
C HIS A 188 21.37 -11.70 2.63
N VAL A 189 20.63 -11.12 3.58
CA VAL A 189 20.42 -9.66 3.61
C VAL A 189 21.57 -8.88 4.25
N ILE A 190 22.48 -9.52 4.97
CA ILE A 190 23.61 -8.83 5.62
C ILE A 190 24.62 -8.25 4.62
N GLY A 191 24.68 -8.79 3.40
CA GLY A 191 25.59 -8.33 2.34
C GLY A 191 25.10 -7.08 1.59
N TYR A 192 23.86 -6.65 1.77
CA TYR A 192 23.32 -5.45 1.12
C TYR A 192 23.96 -4.18 1.65
N ASP A 193 24.02 -3.11 0.84
CA ASP A 193 24.62 -1.82 1.24
C ASP A 193 23.72 -1.06 2.24
N ALA A 194 22.41 -1.25 2.17
CA ALA A 194 21.43 -0.65 3.08
C ALA A 194 20.18 -1.52 3.21
N ALA A 195 19.34 -1.21 4.21
CA ALA A 195 18.01 -1.79 4.33
C ALA A 195 16.96 -0.69 4.54
N ILE A 196 15.75 -0.96 4.05
CA ILE A 196 14.59 -0.08 4.21
C ILE A 196 13.48 -0.85 4.94
N TYR A 197 12.89 -0.23 5.95
CA TYR A 197 11.73 -0.74 6.66
C TYR A 197 10.57 0.26 6.64
N SER A 198 9.36 -0.22 6.88
CA SER A 198 8.17 0.64 6.91
C SER A 198 8.05 1.45 8.19
N LEU A 199 8.51 0.92 9.31
CA LEU A 199 8.47 1.56 10.63
C LEU A 199 9.76 1.29 11.40
N PRO A 200 10.19 2.20 12.30
CA PRO A 200 11.34 1.93 13.18
C PRO A 200 11.15 0.66 14.02
N ALA A 201 9.92 0.43 14.52
CA ALA A 201 9.60 -0.74 15.32
C ALA A 201 9.69 -2.07 14.55
N PHE A 202 9.60 -2.03 13.22
CA PHE A 202 9.69 -3.22 12.37
C PHE A 202 11.13 -3.57 12.01
N ALA A 203 12.07 -2.64 12.24
CA ALA A 203 13.45 -2.82 11.84
C ALA A 203 14.18 -3.80 12.76
N GLN A 204 14.95 -4.68 12.13
CA GLN A 204 15.91 -5.52 12.84
C GLN A 204 17.30 -4.86 12.85
N PRO A 205 18.03 -4.91 13.97
CA PRO A 205 19.36 -4.34 14.04
C PRO A 205 20.31 -4.99 13.02
N MET A 206 20.94 -4.16 12.20
CA MET A 206 21.97 -4.56 11.22
C MET A 206 23.10 -3.52 11.22
N ASP A 207 24.33 -3.99 11.01
CA ASP A 207 25.50 -3.10 10.92
C ASP A 207 25.61 -2.49 9.52
N LYS A 208 24.62 -1.66 9.18
CA LYS A 208 24.48 -0.93 7.92
C LYS A 208 23.48 0.21 8.05
N PRO A 209 23.45 1.17 7.09
CA PRO A 209 22.42 2.19 7.04
C PRO A 209 21.01 1.58 6.98
N LEU A 210 20.14 2.01 7.88
CA LEU A 210 18.72 1.67 7.91
C LEU A 210 17.91 2.91 7.60
N TYR A 211 17.02 2.77 6.62
CA TYR A 211 16.09 3.84 6.22
C TYR A 211 14.67 3.44 6.60
N ILE A 212 13.90 4.42 7.05
CA ILE A 212 12.47 4.22 7.35
C ILE A 212 11.68 4.95 6.29
N VAL A 213 10.96 4.17 5.48
CA VAL A 213 10.08 4.68 4.42
C VAL A 213 8.71 4.05 4.60
N PRO A 214 7.77 4.73 5.27
CA PRO A 214 6.42 4.23 5.43
C PRO A 214 5.72 4.01 4.08
N PRO A 215 4.77 3.08 3.98
CA PRO A 215 3.90 2.97 2.83
C PRO A 215 3.17 4.28 2.50
N SER A 216 2.65 4.38 1.30
CA SER A 216 1.94 5.54 0.80
C SER A 216 0.74 5.13 -0.04
N ILE A 217 -0.17 6.07 -0.26
CA ILE A 217 -1.27 5.94 -1.20
C ILE A 217 -1.01 6.78 -2.45
N ASP A 218 -1.56 6.34 -3.57
CA ASP A 218 -1.65 7.14 -4.78
C ASP A 218 -2.95 7.97 -4.76
N PRO A 219 -2.88 9.31 -4.68
CA PRO A 219 -4.07 10.15 -4.64
C PRO A 219 -4.85 10.14 -5.97
N LEU A 220 -4.23 9.68 -7.07
CA LEU A 220 -4.83 9.58 -8.39
C LEU A 220 -5.43 8.20 -8.69
N SER A 221 -5.29 7.23 -7.77
CA SER A 221 -5.89 5.91 -7.93
C SER A 221 -7.41 5.96 -7.74
N GLU A 222 -8.13 4.99 -8.30
CA GLU A 222 -9.59 4.87 -8.16
C GLU A 222 -10.04 4.81 -6.70
N LYS A 223 -9.21 4.27 -5.81
CA LYS A 223 -9.47 4.25 -4.37
C LYS A 223 -9.44 5.65 -3.73
N ASN A 224 -8.76 6.64 -4.35
CA ASN A 224 -8.42 7.89 -3.67
C ASN A 224 -8.80 9.16 -4.44
N VAL A 225 -9.01 9.04 -5.76
CA VAL A 225 -9.44 10.17 -6.61
C VAL A 225 -10.74 10.79 -6.10
N SER A 226 -10.93 12.08 -6.33
CA SER A 226 -12.22 12.72 -6.05
C SER A 226 -13.32 12.11 -6.91
N LEU A 227 -14.47 11.81 -6.31
CA LEU A 227 -15.64 11.28 -7.00
C LEU A 227 -16.67 12.38 -7.19
N PRO A 228 -17.42 12.37 -8.31
CA PRO A 228 -18.62 13.20 -8.47
C PRO A 228 -19.67 12.87 -7.40
N ASP A 229 -20.43 13.86 -6.96
CA ASP A 229 -21.47 13.67 -5.95
C ASP A 229 -22.55 12.66 -6.41
N GLU A 230 -22.89 12.65 -7.71
CA GLU A 230 -23.86 11.70 -8.28
C GLU A 230 -23.37 10.24 -8.16
N GLU A 231 -22.08 10.01 -8.19
CA GLU A 231 -21.51 8.66 -8.01
C GLU A 231 -21.60 8.24 -6.54
N ILE A 232 -21.31 9.13 -5.62
CA ILE A 232 -21.45 8.88 -4.17
C ILE A 232 -22.88 8.58 -3.82
N GLU A 233 -23.85 9.38 -4.32
CA GLU A 233 -25.27 9.18 -4.08
C GLU A 233 -25.81 7.90 -4.74
N ARG A 234 -25.28 7.49 -5.88
CA ARG A 234 -25.59 6.18 -6.49
C ARG A 234 -25.16 5.03 -5.58
N VAL A 235 -23.98 5.11 -4.97
CA VAL A 235 -23.50 4.08 -4.03
C VAL A 235 -24.38 4.08 -2.77
N ARG A 236 -24.79 5.24 -2.25
CA ARG A 236 -25.75 5.34 -1.14
C ARG A 236 -27.05 4.59 -1.46
N ALA A 237 -27.64 4.90 -2.60
CA ALA A 237 -28.91 4.31 -3.03
C ALA A 237 -28.77 2.79 -3.29
N THR A 238 -27.62 2.35 -3.83
CA THR A 238 -27.38 0.93 -4.10
C THR A 238 -27.36 0.08 -2.83
N TYR A 239 -26.86 0.63 -1.73
CA TYR A 239 -26.70 -0.08 -0.46
C TYR A 239 -27.69 0.40 0.62
N ASP A 240 -28.71 1.15 0.24
CA ASP A 240 -29.80 1.63 1.12
C ASP A 240 -29.27 2.39 2.37
N ILE A 241 -28.27 3.26 2.16
CA ILE A 241 -27.65 4.08 3.22
C ILE A 241 -28.38 5.41 3.29
N ASP A 242 -29.04 5.69 4.41
CA ASP A 242 -29.81 6.91 4.63
C ASP A 242 -28.89 8.15 4.73
N PRO A 243 -29.03 9.17 3.85
CA PRO A 243 -28.17 10.36 3.85
C PRO A 243 -28.35 11.28 5.05
N GLU A 244 -29.53 11.24 5.71
CA GLU A 244 -29.87 12.14 6.84
C GLU A 244 -29.35 11.59 8.18
N ARG A 245 -28.82 10.38 8.20
CA ARG A 245 -28.41 9.67 9.40
C ARG A 245 -26.88 9.54 9.47
N PRO A 246 -26.29 9.63 10.69
CA PRO A 246 -24.84 9.48 10.84
C PRO A 246 -24.37 8.07 10.47
N VAL A 247 -23.20 7.99 9.81
CA VAL A 247 -22.63 6.75 9.29
C VAL A 247 -21.24 6.54 9.85
N ILE A 248 -20.98 5.37 10.42
CA ILE A 248 -19.64 4.88 10.69
C ILE A 248 -19.31 3.72 9.75
N CYS A 249 -18.04 3.63 9.31
CA CYS A 249 -17.64 2.64 8.31
C CYS A 249 -16.32 1.98 8.69
N GLN A 250 -16.20 0.65 8.51
CA GLN A 250 -14.92 -0.04 8.42
C GLN A 250 -14.80 -0.71 7.06
N VAL A 251 -13.69 -0.42 6.35
CA VAL A 251 -13.31 -1.11 5.11
C VAL A 251 -12.13 -2.01 5.39
N SER A 252 -12.32 -3.32 5.32
CA SER A 252 -11.26 -4.30 5.52
C SER A 252 -11.67 -5.67 4.98
N ARG A 253 -10.72 -6.57 4.76
CA ARG A 253 -11.07 -8.00 4.61
C ARG A 253 -11.81 -8.46 5.87
N PHE A 254 -12.68 -9.45 5.73
CA PHE A 254 -13.29 -10.14 6.86
C PHE A 254 -12.26 -11.11 7.45
N ASP A 255 -11.52 -10.63 8.45
CA ASP A 255 -10.35 -11.24 9.06
C ASP A 255 -10.41 -10.93 10.57
N ARG A 256 -10.12 -11.90 11.44
CA ARG A 256 -10.19 -11.75 12.91
C ARG A 256 -9.28 -10.63 13.42
N PHE A 257 -8.15 -10.41 12.77
CA PHE A 257 -7.25 -9.31 13.16
C PHE A 257 -7.82 -7.92 12.87
N LYS A 258 -8.83 -7.82 12.00
CA LYS A 258 -9.55 -6.55 11.73
C LYS A 258 -10.66 -6.28 12.74
N ASP A 259 -11.01 -7.29 13.55
CA ASP A 259 -11.95 -7.22 14.66
C ASP A 259 -13.35 -6.64 14.28
N PRO A 260 -14.00 -7.14 13.21
CA PRO A 260 -15.28 -6.63 12.77
C PRO A 260 -16.39 -6.84 13.82
N VAL A 261 -16.34 -7.93 14.60
CA VAL A 261 -17.28 -8.19 15.70
C VAL A 261 -17.13 -7.13 16.79
N GLY A 262 -15.91 -6.79 17.19
CA GLY A 262 -15.67 -5.71 18.15
C GLY A 262 -16.07 -4.32 17.62
N VAL A 263 -16.13 -4.13 16.30
CA VAL A 263 -16.71 -2.92 15.69
C VAL A 263 -18.24 -2.89 15.87
N ILE A 264 -18.93 -4.02 15.67
CA ILE A 264 -20.37 -4.13 15.94
C ILE A 264 -20.68 -3.87 17.42
N GLU A 265 -19.87 -4.38 18.34
CA GLU A 265 -20.01 -4.08 19.78
C GLU A 265 -19.89 -2.58 20.05
N ALA A 266 -18.86 -1.93 19.48
CA ALA A 266 -18.67 -0.48 19.62
C ALA A 266 -19.84 0.31 19.05
N TYR A 267 -20.33 -0.08 17.88
CA TYR A 267 -21.53 0.50 17.26
C TYR A 267 -22.76 0.39 18.17
N ARG A 268 -23.07 -0.79 18.70
CA ARG A 268 -24.22 -1.01 19.59
C ARG A 268 -24.14 -0.18 20.87
N LEU A 269 -22.93 -0.04 21.42
CA LEU A 269 -22.74 0.82 22.58
C LEU A 269 -22.94 2.30 22.24
N ALA A 270 -22.52 2.75 21.05
CA ALA A 270 -22.71 4.11 20.58
C ALA A 270 -24.18 4.38 20.21
N LYS A 271 -24.87 3.42 19.58
CA LYS A 271 -26.27 3.50 19.14
C LYS A 271 -27.23 3.76 20.30
N LYS A 272 -26.91 3.35 21.54
CA LYS A 272 -27.71 3.68 22.73
C LYS A 272 -27.84 5.20 22.97
N PHE A 273 -26.93 6.01 22.43
CA PHE A 273 -26.91 7.47 22.56
C PHE A 273 -27.19 8.19 21.23
N HIS A 274 -27.00 7.51 20.11
CA HIS A 274 -27.30 7.96 18.75
C HIS A 274 -28.15 6.89 18.07
N PRO A 275 -29.47 6.83 18.35
CA PRO A 275 -30.34 5.76 17.85
C PRO A 275 -30.36 5.62 16.32
N ASP A 276 -30.12 6.73 15.62
CA ASP A 276 -30.13 6.80 14.16
C ASP A 276 -28.78 6.42 13.52
N LEU A 277 -27.79 5.97 14.30
CA LEU A 277 -26.47 5.60 13.81
C LEU A 277 -26.54 4.38 12.88
N GLN A 278 -25.88 4.47 11.73
CA GLN A 278 -25.70 3.38 10.78
C GLN A 278 -24.24 2.89 10.81
N LEU A 279 -24.03 1.59 10.57
CA LEU A 279 -22.73 0.96 10.45
C LEU A 279 -22.56 0.31 9.08
N ILE A 280 -21.46 0.61 8.39
CA ILE A 280 -21.03 -0.09 7.18
C ILE A 280 -19.82 -0.96 7.51
N LEU A 281 -19.92 -2.25 7.27
CA LEU A 281 -18.78 -3.18 7.23
C LEU A 281 -18.62 -3.67 5.79
N ALA A 282 -17.58 -3.20 5.12
CA ALA A 282 -17.36 -3.47 3.71
C ALA A 282 -15.97 -4.09 3.45
N GLY A 283 -15.95 -5.12 2.62
CA GLY A 283 -14.68 -5.74 2.22
C GLY A 283 -14.88 -6.92 1.30
N GLY A 284 -13.78 -7.46 0.78
CA GLY A 284 -13.76 -8.69 0.01
C GLY A 284 -13.26 -9.87 0.85
N GLY A 285 -13.72 -11.08 0.52
CA GLY A 285 -13.02 -12.32 0.83
C GLY A 285 -11.94 -12.56 -0.21
N ALA A 286 -10.79 -13.14 0.16
CA ALA A 286 -9.95 -13.79 -0.82
C ALA A 286 -10.67 -15.09 -1.25
N ALA A 287 -10.77 -15.34 -2.56
CA ALA A 287 -11.50 -16.50 -3.09
C ALA A 287 -10.92 -17.87 -2.62
N ASP A 288 -9.78 -17.83 -1.97
CA ASP A 288 -9.02 -18.97 -1.43
C ASP A 288 -8.80 -18.88 0.09
N ASP A 289 -9.54 -18.01 0.80
CA ASP A 289 -9.40 -17.78 2.24
C ASP A 289 -10.60 -18.38 3.02
N PRO A 290 -10.51 -19.63 3.52
CA PRO A 290 -11.58 -20.26 4.30
C PRO A 290 -11.89 -19.50 5.60
N GLU A 291 -10.90 -18.80 6.18
CA GLU A 291 -11.08 -18.00 7.39
C GLU A 291 -12.00 -16.79 7.13
N GLY A 292 -11.91 -16.19 5.94
CA GLY A 292 -12.76 -15.05 5.55
C GLY A 292 -14.24 -15.40 5.56
N GLU A 293 -14.63 -16.58 5.08
CA GLU A 293 -16.03 -17.05 5.12
C GLU A 293 -16.52 -17.31 6.55
N GLU A 294 -15.67 -17.89 7.40
CA GLU A 294 -16.00 -18.16 8.80
C GLU A 294 -16.22 -16.85 9.56
N VAL A 295 -15.30 -15.91 9.41
CA VAL A 295 -15.39 -14.58 10.04
C VAL A 295 -16.62 -13.82 9.53
N PHE A 296 -16.94 -13.91 8.25
CA PHE A 296 -18.14 -13.27 7.71
C PHE A 296 -19.41 -13.79 8.37
N LYS A 297 -19.54 -15.13 8.56
CA LYS A 297 -20.66 -15.73 9.29
C LYS A 297 -20.74 -15.30 10.76
N GLU A 298 -19.59 -15.16 11.42
CA GLU A 298 -19.53 -14.60 12.78
C GLU A 298 -20.05 -13.17 12.81
N VAL A 299 -19.71 -12.36 11.78
CA VAL A 299 -20.16 -10.99 11.63
C VAL A 299 -21.67 -10.91 11.34
N GLU A 300 -22.20 -11.77 10.46
CA GLU A 300 -23.64 -11.88 10.21
C GLU A 300 -24.40 -12.21 11.50
N THR A 301 -23.92 -13.20 12.24
CA THR A 301 -24.48 -13.59 13.53
C THR A 301 -24.43 -12.41 14.54
N ALA A 302 -23.30 -11.71 14.58
CA ALA A 302 -23.13 -10.57 15.47
C ALA A 302 -24.01 -9.36 15.03
N ALA A 303 -24.28 -9.16 13.75
CA ALA A 303 -25.17 -8.11 13.27
C ALA A 303 -26.63 -8.36 13.71
N ALA A 304 -27.05 -9.63 13.83
CA ALA A 304 -28.34 -10.05 14.38
C ALA A 304 -29.55 -9.32 13.76
N ASP A 305 -29.63 -9.25 12.43
CA ASP A 305 -30.72 -8.64 11.66
C ASP A 305 -30.97 -7.14 12.00
N ASP A 306 -29.96 -6.43 12.54
CA ASP A 306 -30.06 -4.98 12.75
C ASP A 306 -30.08 -4.29 11.36
N PRO A 307 -31.21 -3.65 10.95
CA PRO A 307 -31.35 -3.05 9.61
C PRO A 307 -30.40 -1.87 9.36
N ASP A 308 -29.78 -1.36 10.41
CA ASP A 308 -28.82 -0.25 10.32
C ASP A 308 -27.37 -0.74 10.22
N VAL A 309 -27.13 -2.06 10.10
CA VAL A 309 -25.84 -2.67 9.85
C VAL A 309 -25.76 -3.18 8.42
N HIS A 310 -25.03 -2.46 7.58
CA HIS A 310 -24.82 -2.80 6.17
C HIS A 310 -23.57 -3.68 6.03
N LEU A 311 -23.76 -4.99 5.78
CA LEU A 311 -22.69 -5.95 5.52
C LEU A 311 -22.47 -6.08 4.03
N LEU A 312 -21.33 -5.62 3.51
CA LEU A 312 -21.06 -5.54 2.09
C LEU A 312 -19.86 -6.44 1.69
N MET A 313 -20.17 -7.57 1.06
CA MET A 313 -19.16 -8.40 0.42
C MET A 313 -18.88 -7.81 -0.97
N LEU A 314 -17.72 -7.19 -1.14
CA LEU A 314 -17.35 -6.48 -2.36
C LEU A 314 -16.38 -7.30 -3.22
N PRO A 315 -16.47 -7.22 -4.56
CA PRO A 315 -15.50 -7.83 -5.44
C PRO A 315 -14.11 -7.16 -5.31
N PRO A 316 -13.02 -7.85 -5.69
CA PRO A 316 -11.65 -7.34 -5.53
C PRO A 316 -11.36 -6.01 -6.23
N ASP A 317 -12.09 -5.71 -7.30
CA ASP A 317 -11.96 -4.51 -8.13
C ASP A 317 -12.92 -3.37 -7.75
N ALA A 318 -13.65 -3.48 -6.63
CA ALA A 318 -14.62 -2.47 -6.16
C ALA A 318 -13.96 -1.19 -5.62
N HIS A 319 -12.88 -0.72 -6.25
CA HIS A 319 -12.07 0.40 -5.76
C HIS A 319 -12.87 1.70 -5.62
N ARG A 320 -13.69 2.04 -6.63
CA ARG A 320 -14.52 3.25 -6.61
C ARG A 320 -15.66 3.15 -5.60
N THR A 321 -16.25 1.97 -5.42
CA THR A 321 -17.25 1.71 -4.37
C THR A 321 -16.65 1.92 -2.98
N ILE A 322 -15.48 1.36 -2.71
CA ILE A 322 -14.74 1.55 -1.44
C ILE A 322 -14.45 3.05 -1.21
N ASN A 323 -14.01 3.75 -2.27
CA ASN A 323 -13.79 5.19 -2.22
C ASN A 323 -15.06 5.96 -1.82
N ALA A 324 -16.19 5.63 -2.44
CA ALA A 324 -17.49 6.26 -2.13
C ALA A 324 -17.94 5.94 -0.70
N LEU A 325 -17.87 4.68 -0.25
CA LEU A 325 -18.26 4.29 1.11
C LEU A 325 -17.46 5.02 2.18
N GLN A 326 -16.13 5.18 1.99
CA GLN A 326 -15.32 5.99 2.90
C GLN A 326 -15.71 7.49 2.86
N ARG A 327 -16.19 8.02 1.71
CA ARG A 327 -16.68 9.41 1.60
C ARG A 327 -18.05 9.59 2.22
N ILE A 328 -18.90 8.59 2.16
CA ILE A 328 -20.23 8.56 2.80
C ILE A 328 -20.07 8.62 4.33
N ALA A 329 -19.12 7.91 4.90
CA ALA A 329 -18.96 7.84 6.34
C ALA A 329 -18.62 9.19 6.98
N ASP A 330 -19.14 9.46 8.18
CA ASP A 330 -18.73 10.56 9.06
C ASP A 330 -17.44 10.21 9.78
N ILE A 331 -17.31 8.95 10.21
CA ILE A 331 -16.18 8.42 10.96
C ILE A 331 -15.78 7.08 10.35
N VAL A 332 -14.48 6.86 10.12
CA VAL A 332 -13.98 5.56 9.70
C VAL A 332 -13.33 4.84 10.89
N LEU A 333 -13.67 3.57 11.05
CA LEU A 333 -13.07 2.69 12.03
C LEU A 333 -12.03 1.79 11.36
N GLN A 334 -10.94 1.54 12.04
CA GLN A 334 -9.99 0.46 11.75
C GLN A 334 -9.50 -0.09 13.08
N LYS A 335 -10.40 -0.77 13.78
CA LYS A 335 -10.17 -1.27 15.14
C LYS A 335 -9.39 -2.60 15.15
N SER A 336 -8.36 -2.68 14.33
CA SER A 336 -7.54 -3.90 14.24
C SER A 336 -6.88 -4.27 15.56
N LEU A 337 -6.80 -5.58 15.82
CA LEU A 337 -6.04 -6.19 16.91
C LEU A 337 -4.58 -6.39 16.51
N LYS A 338 -4.32 -6.62 15.21
CA LYS A 338 -2.99 -6.70 14.58
C LYS A 338 -3.06 -6.03 13.22
N GLU A 339 -2.09 -5.19 12.91
CA GLU A 339 -2.02 -4.48 11.63
C GLU A 339 -0.57 -4.23 11.24
N GLY A 340 -0.23 -4.48 9.98
CA GLY A 340 1.07 -4.07 9.44
C GLY A 340 1.14 -2.55 9.35
N PHE A 341 0.53 -1.99 8.33
CA PHE A 341 0.44 -0.53 8.17
C PHE A 341 -1.00 -0.01 8.20
N GLY A 342 -1.90 -0.62 7.45
CA GLY A 342 -3.32 -0.21 7.37
C GLY A 342 -3.54 0.93 6.38
N LEU A 343 -3.34 0.68 5.08
CA LEU A 343 -3.55 1.69 4.03
C LEU A 343 -4.96 2.26 4.02
N THR A 344 -5.97 1.49 4.41
CA THR A 344 -7.36 1.95 4.56
C THR A 344 -7.51 3.12 5.54
N VAL A 345 -6.64 3.19 6.56
CA VAL A 345 -6.56 4.35 7.47
C VAL A 345 -6.05 5.57 6.71
N THR A 346 -4.96 5.42 5.95
CA THR A 346 -4.41 6.51 5.13
C THR A 346 -5.45 7.00 4.12
N GLU A 347 -6.15 6.09 3.46
CA GLU A 347 -7.20 6.38 2.48
C GLU A 347 -8.37 7.16 3.09
N ALA A 348 -8.80 6.78 4.30
CA ALA A 348 -9.85 7.49 5.03
C ALA A 348 -9.41 8.90 5.46
N LEU A 349 -8.21 9.02 6.03
CA LEU A 349 -7.64 10.32 6.44
C LEU A 349 -7.43 11.25 5.23
N TRP A 350 -7.02 10.71 4.06
CA TRP A 350 -6.92 11.44 2.81
C TRP A 350 -8.26 12.05 2.36
N LYS A 351 -9.34 11.32 2.56
CA LYS A 351 -10.71 11.79 2.29
C LYS A 351 -11.25 12.76 3.36
N GLY A 352 -10.39 13.13 4.32
CA GLY A 352 -10.77 14.02 5.42
C GLY A 352 -11.69 13.36 6.44
N LYS A 353 -11.64 12.02 6.59
CA LYS A 353 -12.45 11.33 7.59
C LYS A 353 -11.64 11.12 8.86
N PRO A 354 -12.16 11.54 10.05
CA PRO A 354 -11.55 11.17 11.31
C PRO A 354 -11.52 9.66 11.47
N VAL A 355 -10.40 9.11 11.95
CA VAL A 355 -10.27 7.66 12.13
C VAL A 355 -10.25 7.29 13.60
N ILE A 356 -11.04 6.28 13.97
CA ILE A 356 -10.92 5.60 15.26
C ILE A 356 -10.20 4.28 14.98
N GLY A 357 -8.90 4.22 15.31
CA GLY A 357 -8.01 3.12 14.99
C GLY A 357 -7.57 2.31 16.20
N GLY A 358 -7.31 1.02 15.99
CA GLY A 358 -6.65 0.17 16.99
C GLY A 358 -5.25 0.69 17.32
N ASN A 359 -4.86 0.62 18.59
CA ASN A 359 -3.53 1.07 19.02
C ASN A 359 -2.44 0.04 18.68
N VAL A 360 -2.32 -0.31 17.40
CA VAL A 360 -1.42 -1.37 16.90
C VAL A 360 -0.70 -0.98 15.61
N GLY A 361 0.43 -1.58 15.35
CA GLY A 361 1.20 -1.49 14.11
C GLY A 361 1.32 -0.07 13.54
N GLY A 362 1.16 0.04 12.24
CA GLY A 362 1.23 1.32 11.50
C GLY A 362 0.07 2.27 11.76
N ILE A 363 -1.05 1.82 12.33
CA ILE A 363 -2.16 2.70 12.72
C ILE A 363 -1.68 3.77 13.71
N ARG A 364 -0.76 3.41 14.61
CA ARG A 364 -0.19 4.31 15.64
C ARG A 364 0.48 5.56 15.08
N ILE A 365 1.08 5.46 13.91
CA ILE A 365 1.78 6.61 13.31
C ILE A 365 0.89 7.40 12.37
N GLN A 366 -0.26 6.86 11.99
CA GLN A 366 -1.23 7.50 11.12
C GLN A 366 -2.30 8.25 11.90
N VAL A 367 -2.72 7.71 13.04
CA VAL A 367 -3.75 8.31 13.88
C VAL A 367 -3.10 9.07 15.03
N VAL A 368 -3.10 10.39 14.93
CA VAL A 368 -2.63 11.31 15.97
C VAL A 368 -3.82 11.69 16.85
N ASN A 369 -3.79 11.23 18.12
CA ASN A 369 -4.87 11.46 19.07
C ASN A 369 -5.26 12.94 19.15
N HIS A 370 -6.56 13.21 19.09
CA HIS A 370 -7.17 14.55 19.13
C HIS A 370 -6.88 15.44 17.88
N THR A 371 -6.06 14.98 16.94
CA THR A 371 -5.64 15.75 15.77
C THR A 371 -6.22 15.18 14.47
N THR A 372 -6.00 13.89 14.19
CA THR A 372 -6.51 13.22 12.99
C THR A 372 -7.55 12.14 13.33
N GLY A 373 -7.70 11.80 14.61
CA GLY A 373 -8.60 10.76 15.09
C GLY A 373 -8.29 10.34 16.51
N PHE A 374 -8.60 9.08 16.83
CA PHE A 374 -8.36 8.49 18.15
C PHE A 374 -7.82 7.07 18.05
N LEU A 375 -6.83 6.76 18.88
CA LEU A 375 -6.38 5.39 19.12
C LEU A 375 -7.17 4.77 20.28
N VAL A 376 -7.61 3.53 20.08
CA VAL A 376 -8.42 2.78 21.05
C VAL A 376 -7.93 1.35 21.20
N SER A 377 -8.26 0.73 22.34
CA SER A 377 -7.86 -0.66 22.64
C SER A 377 -9.05 -1.57 22.96
N SER A 378 -10.28 -1.04 22.95
CA SER A 378 -11.48 -1.82 23.25
C SER A 378 -12.70 -1.28 22.49
N PRO A 379 -13.79 -2.08 22.36
CA PRO A 379 -15.08 -1.63 21.81
C PRO A 379 -15.67 -0.43 22.58
N GLU A 380 -15.58 -0.41 23.91
CA GLU A 380 -16.08 0.68 24.77
C GLU A 380 -15.32 1.99 24.48
N GLY A 381 -13.99 1.88 24.35
CA GLY A 381 -13.15 3.01 23.98
C GLY A 381 -13.56 3.58 22.59
N ALA A 382 -13.81 2.71 21.63
CA ALA A 382 -14.31 3.11 20.29
C ALA A 382 -15.67 3.78 20.39
N ALA A 383 -16.63 3.18 21.11
CA ALA A 383 -17.97 3.74 21.32
C ALA A 383 -17.93 5.14 21.96
N LEU A 384 -17.07 5.33 22.97
CA LEU A 384 -16.88 6.63 23.60
C LEU A 384 -16.40 7.69 22.58
N ARG A 385 -15.49 7.32 21.67
CA ARG A 385 -14.93 8.23 20.67
C ARG A 385 -15.92 8.50 19.52
N ILE A 386 -16.72 7.52 19.12
CA ILE A 386 -17.84 7.71 18.18
C ILE A 386 -18.80 8.75 18.74
N ARG A 387 -19.29 8.54 19.96
CA ARG A 387 -20.18 9.48 20.66
C ARG A 387 -19.61 10.89 20.75
N TYR A 388 -18.32 10.98 21.16
CA TYR A 388 -17.63 12.25 21.27
C TYR A 388 -17.64 13.02 19.95
N LEU A 389 -17.25 12.37 18.83
CA LEU A 389 -17.18 13.03 17.53
C LEU A 389 -18.56 13.44 17.01
N LEU A 390 -19.57 12.57 17.09
CA LEU A 390 -20.94 12.87 16.64
C LEU A 390 -21.57 14.01 17.44
N THR A 391 -21.21 14.15 18.74
CA THR A 391 -21.72 15.24 19.59
C THR A 391 -20.95 16.55 19.38
N HIS A 392 -19.70 16.50 18.90
CA HIS A 392 -18.81 17.67 18.80
C HIS A 392 -18.43 17.98 17.33
N SER A 393 -19.40 18.40 16.53
CA SER A 393 -19.24 18.66 15.08
C SER A 393 -18.07 19.58 14.73
N LYS A 394 -17.83 20.63 15.52
CA LYS A 394 -16.66 21.53 15.31
C LYS A 394 -15.31 20.82 15.48
N ARG A 395 -15.23 19.89 16.44
CA ARG A 395 -14.03 19.07 16.64
C ARG A 395 -13.85 18.07 15.52
N MET A 396 -14.91 17.43 15.10
CA MET A 396 -14.91 16.51 13.96
C MET A 396 -14.45 17.22 12.69
N ALA A 397 -15.00 18.40 12.37
CA ALA A 397 -14.58 19.19 11.21
C ALA A 397 -13.09 19.64 11.28
N ALA A 398 -12.59 19.99 12.47
CA ALA A 398 -11.18 20.28 12.65
C ALA A 398 -10.28 19.06 12.40
N MET A 399 -10.65 17.90 12.93
CA MET A 399 -9.95 16.64 12.66
C MET A 399 -9.95 16.27 11.19
N SER A 400 -11.06 16.47 10.48
CA SER A 400 -11.18 16.23 9.03
C SER A 400 -10.16 17.02 8.23
N ARG A 401 -10.03 18.32 8.51
CA ARG A 401 -9.02 19.16 7.85
C ARG A 401 -7.59 18.72 8.17
N ASN A 402 -7.31 18.45 9.44
CA ASN A 402 -5.99 17.99 9.90
C ASN A 402 -5.63 16.64 9.30
N ALA A 403 -6.59 15.70 9.20
CA ALA A 403 -6.39 14.38 8.63
C ALA A 403 -5.90 14.47 7.17
N LYS A 404 -6.58 15.27 6.34
CA LYS A 404 -6.19 15.44 4.94
C LYS A 404 -4.82 16.10 4.81
N ALA A 405 -4.56 17.18 5.54
CA ALA A 405 -3.25 17.87 5.55
C ALA A 405 -2.13 16.92 5.97
N PHE A 406 -2.35 16.14 7.03
CA PHE A 406 -1.37 15.19 7.55
C PHE A 406 -1.01 14.09 6.53
N VAL A 407 -1.99 13.56 5.79
CA VAL A 407 -1.74 12.57 4.73
C VAL A 407 -1.01 13.21 3.56
N THR A 408 -1.37 14.43 3.16
CA THR A 408 -0.70 15.16 2.07
C THR A 408 0.80 15.27 2.32
N GLU A 409 1.19 15.59 3.53
CA GLU A 409 2.60 15.77 3.90
C GLU A 409 3.35 14.44 4.08
N ASN A 410 2.67 13.40 4.63
CA ASN A 410 3.36 12.24 5.19
C ASN A 410 3.13 10.93 4.44
N TYR A 411 2.04 10.78 3.65
CA TYR A 411 1.66 9.45 3.15
C TYR A 411 1.24 9.40 1.69
N LEU A 412 1.45 10.46 0.91
CA LEU A 412 1.26 10.42 -0.54
C LEU A 412 2.46 9.81 -1.27
N LEU A 413 2.22 9.28 -2.44
CA LEU A 413 3.22 8.68 -3.30
C LEU A 413 4.37 9.65 -3.66
N THR A 414 4.10 10.94 -3.76
CA THR A 414 5.11 11.99 -3.99
C THR A 414 6.12 12.08 -2.83
N ARG A 415 5.66 11.97 -1.56
CA ARG A 415 6.56 11.87 -0.41
C ARG A 415 7.41 10.59 -0.49
N HIS A 416 6.79 9.44 -0.81
CA HIS A 416 7.48 8.15 -0.94
C HIS A 416 8.57 8.22 -2.03
N LEU A 417 8.26 8.82 -3.17
CA LEU A 417 9.23 9.06 -4.25
C LEU A 417 10.39 9.95 -3.77
N ARG A 418 10.07 11.06 -3.08
CA ARG A 418 11.08 11.96 -2.49
C ARG A 418 12.05 11.22 -1.57
N GLU A 419 11.54 10.37 -0.70
CA GLU A 419 12.38 9.59 0.22
C GLU A 419 13.27 8.58 -0.51
N TYR A 420 12.76 7.93 -1.56
CA TYR A 420 13.59 7.06 -2.40
C TYR A 420 14.68 7.81 -3.16
N LEU A 421 14.37 8.99 -3.73
CA LEU A 421 15.38 9.82 -4.38
C LEU A 421 16.46 10.26 -3.38
N ALA A 422 16.05 10.77 -2.22
CA ALA A 422 16.98 11.21 -1.18
C ALA A 422 17.89 10.09 -0.67
N LEU A 423 17.33 8.89 -0.40
CA LEU A 423 18.14 7.77 0.04
C LEU A 423 19.12 7.28 -1.04
N MET A 424 18.72 7.30 -2.33
CA MET A 424 19.64 6.93 -3.43
C MET A 424 20.79 7.92 -3.53
N VAL A 425 20.52 9.23 -3.45
CA VAL A 425 21.58 10.26 -3.38
C VAL A 425 22.50 10.00 -2.19
N ALA A 426 21.94 9.69 -1.01
CA ALA A 426 22.73 9.41 0.18
C ALA A 426 23.67 8.20 0.03
N ILE A 427 23.17 7.10 -0.53
CA ILE A 427 23.91 5.84 -0.69
C ILE A 427 24.99 6.00 -1.77
N ILE A 428 24.68 6.67 -2.87
CA ILE A 428 25.62 6.84 -3.99
C ILE A 428 26.75 7.81 -3.62
N SER A 429 26.43 8.92 -2.94
CA SER A 429 27.43 9.90 -2.52
C SER A 429 28.41 9.37 -1.46
N GLY A 430 28.06 8.25 -0.80
CA GLY A 430 28.87 7.66 0.27
C GLY A 430 29.03 8.55 1.50
N SER A 431 28.36 9.67 1.56
CA SER A 431 28.41 10.63 2.68
C SER A 431 27.67 10.08 3.88
N ARG A 432 28.39 9.81 4.97
CA ARG A 432 27.79 9.35 6.24
C ARG A 432 27.28 10.50 7.10
N ASN A 433 27.80 11.72 6.93
CA ASN A 433 27.63 12.82 7.86
C ASN A 433 26.92 14.04 7.27
N ARG A 434 26.91 14.23 5.94
CA ARG A 434 26.30 15.37 5.27
C ARG A 434 25.91 15.01 3.85
N ILE A 435 24.68 15.33 3.48
CA ILE A 435 24.17 15.18 2.12
C ILE A 435 23.81 16.58 1.63
N GLU A 436 24.45 17.02 0.57
CA GLU A 436 24.09 18.25 -0.12
C GLU A 436 23.16 17.93 -1.28
N LEU A 437 21.93 18.41 -1.18
CA LEU A 437 20.88 18.21 -2.20
C LEU A 437 20.85 19.35 -3.23
N THR A 438 21.66 20.38 -3.01
CA THR A 438 21.87 21.50 -3.94
C THR A 438 23.31 21.48 -4.39
N ARG A 439 23.58 21.61 -5.70
CA ARG A 439 24.92 21.96 -6.17
C ARG A 439 25.27 23.32 -5.56
N GLY A 440 26.30 23.38 -4.76
CA GLY A 440 26.88 24.64 -4.32
C GLY A 440 27.18 25.48 -5.56
N SER A 441 26.63 26.67 -5.58
CA SER A 441 26.94 27.70 -6.60
C SER A 441 28.42 28.10 -6.59
#